data_f88cbbf118cb42c80640080ba8428f24
#
_entry.id   f88cbbf118cb42c80640080ba8428f24
#
_cell.length_a   1.000
_cell.length_b   1.000
_cell.length_c   1.000
_cell.angle_alpha   90.00
_cell.angle_beta   90.00
_cell.angle_gamma   90.00
#
_symmetry.space_group_name_H-M   'P 1'
#
loop_
_entity.id
_entity.type
_entity.pdbx_description
1 polymer ?
#
loop_
_entity_poly.entity_id
_entity_poly.type
_entity_poly.pdbx_seq_one_letter_code
_entity_poly.pdbx_strand_id
1 'polypeptide(L)'
;EGQPGEVELEQAYIEWDFASQHSLKAGLFLIPVGMINETHEPNTFYGTERNSVEKNIIPATWWEGGAAFSGEINEGLSYDVAAHSGLFLESGQYKPRDGRQKVGKAKADNIAFTGRLKYTAIPGLELAASVQHQVDMTQGEGSEAVSGTLFETHIAWQRDDFQLRAL
;
A
#
# COMPACT_ATOMS: atom_id res chain seq x y z
N GLU A 1 -25.86 19.65 -6.23
CA GLU A 1 -25.15 20.43 -5.20
C GLU A 1 -23.89 19.65 -4.85
N GLY A 2 -22.71 20.23 -5.20
CA GLY A 2 -21.43 19.58 -4.97
C GLY A 2 -21.13 19.46 -3.47
N GLN A 3 -20.64 18.32 -3.04
CA GLN A 3 -20.08 18.16 -1.71
C GLN A 3 -18.93 19.17 -1.54
N PRO A 4 -18.78 19.78 -0.35
CA PRO A 4 -17.62 20.62 -0.08
C PRO A 4 -16.34 19.80 -0.28
N GLY A 5 -15.28 20.44 -0.79
CA GLY A 5 -13.99 19.79 -0.95
C GLY A 5 -13.49 19.23 0.39
N GLU A 6 -12.85 18.07 0.36
CA GLU A 6 -12.26 17.40 1.51
C GLU A 6 -10.73 17.58 1.45
N VAL A 7 -10.12 17.88 2.58
CA VAL A 7 -8.66 17.90 2.73
C VAL A 7 -8.29 16.71 3.61
N GLU A 8 -7.50 15.80 3.07
CA GLU A 8 -7.04 14.61 3.77
C GLU A 8 -5.51 14.65 3.94
N LEU A 9 -5.04 14.27 5.12
CA LEU A 9 -3.62 14.07 5.38
C LEU A 9 -3.28 12.61 5.09
N GLU A 10 -2.48 12.38 4.08
CA GLU A 10 -2.12 11.02 3.62
C GLU A 10 -0.78 10.54 4.17
N GLN A 11 0.11 11.47 4.50
CA GLN A 11 1.43 11.17 5.02
C GLN A 11 1.84 12.16 6.10
N ALA A 12 2.22 11.62 7.27
CA ALA A 12 2.80 12.35 8.39
C ALA A 12 3.60 11.36 9.24
N TYR A 13 4.91 11.28 9.02
CA TYR A 13 5.77 10.30 9.68
C TYR A 13 7.14 10.90 10.04
N ILE A 14 7.82 10.23 10.94
CA ILE A 14 9.24 10.42 11.20
C ILE A 14 9.98 9.26 10.54
N GLU A 15 11.05 9.56 9.82
CA GLU A 15 11.92 8.55 9.22
C GLU A 15 13.34 8.72 9.78
N TRP A 16 13.93 7.62 10.19
CA TRP A 16 15.26 7.54 10.74
C TRP A 16 16.13 6.58 9.93
N ASP A 17 17.10 7.16 9.23
CA ASP A 17 18.14 6.42 8.51
C ASP A 17 19.21 5.98 9.51
N PHE A 18 19.08 4.78 10.06
CA PHE A 18 20.01 4.25 11.05
C PHE A 18 21.23 3.54 10.44
N ALA A 19 21.17 3.26 9.13
CA ALA A 19 22.26 2.74 8.32
C ALA A 19 22.19 3.28 6.90
N SER A 20 23.27 3.18 6.14
CA SER A 20 23.37 3.79 4.79
C SER A 20 22.32 3.29 3.78
N GLN A 21 21.72 2.15 4.04
CA GLN A 21 20.74 1.52 3.13
C GLN A 21 19.48 1.05 3.86
N HIS A 22 19.26 1.49 5.11
CA HIS A 22 18.11 1.06 5.90
C HIS A 22 17.51 2.21 6.68
N SER A 23 16.19 2.31 6.62
CA SER A 23 15.41 3.29 7.35
C SER A 23 14.29 2.65 8.17
N LEU A 24 13.92 3.31 9.24
CA LEU A 24 12.73 3.03 10.04
C LEU A 24 11.80 4.23 9.95
N LYS A 25 10.57 4.00 9.53
CA LYS A 25 9.52 4.99 9.41
C LYS A 25 8.44 4.72 10.45
N ALA A 26 7.94 5.74 11.13
CA ALA A 26 6.83 5.63 12.08
C ALA A 26 5.88 6.82 11.94
N GLY A 27 4.60 6.54 11.87
CA GLY A 27 3.53 7.53 11.68
C GLY A 27 2.50 7.09 10.66
N LEU A 28 2.00 8.04 9.89
CA LEU A 28 1.04 7.85 8.81
C LEU A 28 1.77 7.76 7.48
N PHE A 29 1.63 6.65 6.77
CA PHE A 29 2.32 6.42 5.50
C PHE A 29 1.49 5.60 4.52
N LEU A 30 1.84 5.69 3.24
CA LEU A 30 1.22 4.91 2.17
C LEU A 30 1.68 3.45 2.25
N ILE A 31 0.75 2.53 2.10
CA ILE A 31 1.02 1.09 2.16
C ILE A 31 1.70 0.64 0.86
N PRO A 32 2.85 -0.07 0.94
CA PRO A 32 3.63 -0.44 -0.24
C PRO A 32 3.04 -1.65 -0.97
N VAL A 33 1.87 -1.47 -1.58
CA VAL A 33 1.16 -2.49 -2.38
C VAL A 33 0.66 -1.85 -3.67
N GLY A 34 0.90 -2.52 -4.79
CA GLY A 34 0.53 -2.03 -6.11
C GLY A 34 1.55 -1.04 -6.70
N MET A 35 1.29 -0.61 -7.93
CA MET A 35 2.15 0.32 -8.66
C MET A 35 1.87 1.77 -8.36
N ILE A 36 0.59 2.12 -8.13
CA ILE A 36 0.16 3.51 -8.07
C ILE A 36 -0.24 3.97 -6.67
N ASN A 37 -0.22 3.11 -5.64
CA ASN A 37 -0.61 3.57 -4.32
C ASN A 37 0.34 4.65 -3.76
N GLU A 38 1.64 4.49 -3.97
CA GLU A 38 2.65 5.48 -3.54
C GLU A 38 2.77 6.67 -4.50
N THR A 39 2.21 6.56 -5.71
CA THR A 39 2.29 7.56 -6.78
C THR A 39 0.92 7.80 -7.41
N HIS A 40 -0.12 7.87 -6.60
CA HIS A 40 -1.53 7.90 -7.07
C HIS A 40 -2.00 9.25 -7.64
N GLU A 41 -1.09 10.12 -7.97
CA GLU A 41 -1.38 11.38 -8.66
C GLU A 41 -1.94 11.14 -10.06
N PRO A 42 -2.93 11.92 -10.51
CA PRO A 42 -3.59 11.68 -11.81
C PRO A 42 -2.66 11.66 -13.02
N ASN A 43 -1.51 12.33 -12.94
CA ASN A 43 -0.51 12.36 -14.01
C ASN A 43 0.32 11.06 -14.13
N THR A 44 0.16 10.13 -13.21
CA THR A 44 0.81 8.80 -13.25
C THR A 44 -0.05 7.74 -13.93
N PHE A 45 -1.31 8.04 -14.24
CA PHE A 45 -2.23 7.13 -14.89
C PHE A 45 -2.02 7.12 -16.41
N TYR A 46 -2.22 5.98 -17.06
CA TYR A 46 -2.24 5.92 -18.52
C TYR A 46 -3.56 6.40 -19.14
N GLY A 47 -4.62 6.45 -18.34
CA GLY A 47 -5.95 6.93 -18.72
C GLY A 47 -6.44 8.02 -17.79
N THR A 48 -7.71 8.32 -17.88
CA THR A 48 -8.39 9.30 -17.01
C THR A 48 -8.63 8.76 -15.59
N GLU A 49 -8.48 7.45 -15.42
CA GLU A 49 -8.74 6.73 -14.16
C GLU A 49 -7.64 5.71 -13.87
N ARG A 50 -7.55 5.27 -12.63
CA ARG A 50 -6.72 4.13 -12.20
C ARG A 50 -7.14 2.87 -12.93
N ASN A 51 -6.22 1.92 -13.10
CA ASN A 51 -6.58 0.60 -13.60
C ASN A 51 -7.58 -0.10 -12.66
N SER A 52 -8.36 -1.04 -13.21
CA SER A 52 -9.46 -1.68 -12.48
C SER A 52 -9.00 -2.47 -11.24
N VAL A 53 -7.78 -3.00 -11.24
CA VAL A 53 -7.23 -3.75 -10.10
C VAL A 53 -6.96 -2.80 -8.94
N GLU A 54 -6.25 -1.69 -9.18
CA GLU A 54 -5.91 -0.69 -8.16
C GLU A 54 -7.08 0.26 -7.83
N LYS A 55 -8.19 0.17 -8.55
CA LYS A 55 -9.43 0.87 -8.23
C LYS A 55 -10.38 0.03 -7.39
N ASN A 56 -10.44 -1.29 -7.59
CA ASN A 56 -11.51 -2.14 -7.04
C ASN A 56 -11.00 -3.24 -6.09
N ILE A 57 -9.77 -3.71 -6.25
CA ILE A 57 -9.19 -4.82 -5.47
C ILE A 57 -8.16 -4.26 -4.49
N ILE A 58 -7.07 -3.70 -5.01
CA ILE A 58 -6.08 -3.01 -4.19
C ILE A 58 -6.70 -1.69 -3.74
N PRO A 59 -6.69 -1.37 -2.44
CA PRO A 59 -7.29 -0.13 -1.96
C PRO A 59 -6.41 1.10 -2.19
N ALA A 60 -5.96 1.34 -3.41
CA ALA A 60 -5.23 2.58 -3.75
C ALA A 60 -6.16 3.81 -3.57
N THR A 61 -5.70 4.77 -3.15
CA THR A 61 -5.12 5.58 -2.15
C THR A 61 -5.21 4.99 -0.73
N TRP A 62 -4.26 4.23 -0.33
CA TRP A 62 -4.28 3.50 0.93
C TRP A 62 -3.12 3.93 1.81
N TRP A 63 -3.43 4.58 2.90
CA TRP A 63 -2.50 4.97 3.96
C TRP A 63 -2.99 4.47 5.31
N GLU A 64 -2.06 4.15 6.18
CA GLU A 64 -2.34 3.65 7.54
C GLU A 64 -1.34 4.22 8.54
N GLY A 65 -1.73 4.20 9.80
CA GLY A 65 -0.83 4.49 10.91
C GLY A 65 -0.05 3.24 11.31
N GLY A 66 1.27 3.38 11.53
CA GLY A 66 2.08 2.25 11.91
C GLY A 66 3.57 2.52 11.90
N ALA A 67 4.35 1.45 11.67
CA ALA A 67 5.79 1.52 11.47
C ALA A 67 6.20 0.67 10.28
N ALA A 68 7.19 1.13 9.53
CA ALA A 68 7.73 0.45 8.37
C ALA A 68 9.26 0.44 8.43
N PHE A 69 9.84 -0.67 8.05
CA PHE A 69 11.27 -0.87 7.90
C PHE A 69 11.56 -1.10 6.43
N SER A 70 12.41 -0.27 5.85
CA SER A 70 12.74 -0.30 4.43
C SER A 70 14.25 -0.37 4.25
N GLY A 71 14.69 -0.99 3.16
CA GLY A 71 16.11 -1.04 2.87
C GLY A 71 16.45 -1.67 1.53
N GLU A 72 17.74 -1.65 1.23
CA GLU A 72 18.33 -2.30 0.06
C GLU A 72 19.15 -3.51 0.50
N ILE A 73 18.85 -4.68 -0.08
CA ILE A 73 19.56 -5.94 0.21
C ILE A 73 20.88 -5.99 -0.58
N ASN A 74 20.78 -5.57 -1.84
CA ASN A 74 21.91 -5.39 -2.75
C ASN A 74 21.49 -4.41 -3.85
N GLU A 75 22.43 -4.04 -4.72
CA GLU A 75 22.18 -3.09 -5.79
C GLU A 75 20.93 -3.43 -6.61
N GLY A 76 19.92 -2.58 -6.50
CA GLY A 76 18.64 -2.69 -7.16
C GLY A 76 17.68 -3.74 -6.62
N LEU A 77 17.96 -4.37 -5.47
CA LEU A 77 16.99 -5.22 -4.76
C LEU A 77 16.65 -4.60 -3.41
N SER A 78 15.47 -4.05 -3.29
CA SER A 78 14.96 -3.41 -2.07
C SER A 78 13.79 -4.16 -1.46
N TYR A 79 13.53 -3.88 -0.19
CA TYR A 79 12.42 -4.43 0.56
C TYR A 79 11.74 -3.38 1.43
N ASP A 80 10.46 -3.62 1.70
CA ASP A 80 9.68 -2.94 2.72
C ASP A 80 8.97 -3.96 3.59
N VAL A 81 8.95 -3.73 4.90
CA VAL A 81 8.16 -4.51 5.86
C VAL A 81 7.45 -3.53 6.77
N ALA A 82 6.14 -3.61 6.86
CA ALA A 82 5.33 -2.70 7.66
C ALA A 82 4.37 -3.45 8.58
N ALA A 83 4.16 -2.88 9.76
CA ALA A 83 3.07 -3.22 10.68
C ALA A 83 2.19 -1.97 10.84
N HIS A 84 0.89 -2.10 10.62
CA HIS A 84 -0.01 -0.95 10.55
C HIS A 84 -1.44 -1.29 11.03
N SER A 85 -2.29 -0.27 11.18
CA SER A 85 -3.66 -0.41 11.68
C SER A 85 -4.54 -1.37 10.87
N GLY A 86 -4.25 -1.54 9.59
CA GLY A 86 -4.95 -2.48 8.73
C GLY A 86 -6.33 -1.99 8.27
N LEU A 87 -7.07 -2.89 7.64
CA LEU A 87 -8.40 -2.64 7.14
C LEU A 87 -9.46 -2.95 8.20
N PHE A 88 -10.60 -2.29 8.09
CA PHE A 88 -11.82 -2.62 8.82
C PHE A 88 -12.95 -2.96 7.85
N LEU A 89 -13.45 -4.19 7.89
CA LEU A 89 -14.58 -4.64 7.10
C LEU A 89 -15.76 -4.95 8.00
N GLU A 90 -16.88 -4.30 7.76
CA GLU A 90 -18.13 -4.67 8.42
C GLU A 90 -18.56 -6.09 8.01
N SER A 91 -19.23 -6.78 8.92
CA SER A 91 -19.72 -8.13 8.67
C SER A 91 -20.56 -8.19 7.39
N GLY A 92 -20.19 -9.10 6.47
CA GLY A 92 -20.85 -9.24 5.16
C GLY A 92 -20.30 -8.34 4.05
N GLN A 93 -19.36 -7.43 4.34
CA GLN A 93 -18.59 -6.69 3.34
C GLN A 93 -17.22 -7.33 3.17
N TYR A 94 -16.85 -7.63 1.93
CA TYR A 94 -15.59 -8.32 1.63
C TYR A 94 -14.76 -7.60 0.56
N LYS A 95 -14.96 -6.29 0.40
CA LYS A 95 -14.16 -5.48 -0.53
C LYS A 95 -13.04 -4.78 0.23
N PRO A 96 -11.78 -5.16 0.04
CA PRO A 96 -10.64 -4.54 0.75
C PRO A 96 -10.61 -3.01 0.60
N ARG A 97 -10.96 -2.50 -0.57
CA ARG A 97 -11.03 -1.06 -0.83
C ARG A 97 -11.93 -0.31 0.16
N ASP A 98 -13.06 -0.88 0.51
CA ASP A 98 -14.05 -0.21 1.37
C ASP A 98 -13.62 -0.26 2.85
N GLY A 99 -12.63 -1.11 3.17
CA GLY A 99 -12.09 -1.27 4.52
C GLY A 99 -11.01 -0.26 4.94
N ARG A 100 -10.65 0.70 4.08
CA ARG A 100 -9.65 1.74 4.44
C ARG A 100 -10.18 2.61 5.58
N GLN A 101 -9.36 2.77 6.63
CA GLN A 101 -9.80 3.45 7.85
C GLN A 101 -9.41 4.92 7.92
N LYS A 102 -8.52 5.41 7.04
CA LYS A 102 -8.06 6.80 7.00
C LYS A 102 -7.57 7.36 8.35
N VAL A 103 -7.02 6.51 9.19
CA VAL A 103 -6.33 6.73 10.47
C VAL A 103 -7.11 7.50 11.56
N GLY A 104 -7.79 8.60 11.26
CA GLY A 104 -8.38 9.48 12.28
C GLY A 104 -9.38 8.81 13.25
N LYS A 105 -9.98 7.69 12.86
CA LYS A 105 -10.85 6.83 13.67
C LYS A 105 -10.49 5.35 13.49
N ALA A 106 -9.27 5.07 13.07
CA ALA A 106 -8.85 3.70 12.78
C ALA A 106 -8.82 2.86 14.06
N LYS A 107 -9.36 1.67 13.95
CA LYS A 107 -9.20 0.60 14.92
C LYS A 107 -7.90 -0.12 14.64
N ALA A 108 -7.21 -0.56 15.67
CA ALA A 108 -5.96 -1.28 15.56
C ALA A 108 -5.92 -2.48 16.54
N ASP A 109 -7.09 -3.04 16.81
CA ASP A 109 -7.23 -4.23 17.67
C ASP A 109 -6.62 -5.47 17.01
N ASN A 110 -6.60 -5.49 15.67
CA ASN A 110 -5.95 -6.50 14.85
C ASN A 110 -5.08 -5.83 13.79
N ILE A 111 -3.79 -5.69 14.08
CA ILE A 111 -2.81 -5.09 13.17
C ILE A 111 -2.60 -5.93 11.93
N ALA A 112 -2.30 -5.27 10.82
CA ALA A 112 -1.92 -5.90 9.57
C ALA A 112 -0.40 -5.81 9.35
N PHE A 113 0.12 -6.79 8.61
CA PHE A 113 1.51 -6.81 8.18
C PHE A 113 1.57 -6.76 6.66
N THR A 114 2.47 -5.95 6.15
CA THR A 114 2.74 -5.83 4.70
C THR A 114 4.23 -6.06 4.46
N GLY A 115 4.54 -6.83 3.42
CA GLY A 115 5.90 -7.00 2.93
C GLY A 115 5.95 -6.79 1.42
N ARG A 116 7.01 -6.17 0.93
CA ARG A 116 7.28 -5.99 -0.50
C ARG A 116 8.75 -6.30 -0.79
N LEU A 117 9.00 -6.92 -1.94
CA LEU A 117 10.32 -6.97 -2.58
C LEU A 117 10.22 -6.26 -3.92
N LYS A 118 11.20 -5.44 -4.24
CA LYS A 118 11.28 -4.68 -5.48
C LYS A 118 12.66 -4.80 -6.11
N TYR A 119 12.71 -5.12 -7.38
CA TYR A 119 13.93 -5.26 -8.17
C TYR A 119 13.99 -4.22 -9.29
N THR A 120 15.05 -3.43 -9.30
CA THR A 120 15.28 -2.32 -10.22
C THR A 120 16.72 -2.28 -10.79
N ALA A 121 17.51 -3.36 -10.64
CA ALA A 121 18.91 -3.39 -11.09
C ALA A 121 19.06 -3.27 -12.61
N ILE A 122 18.03 -3.54 -13.39
CA ILE A 122 18.04 -3.36 -14.85
C ILE A 122 17.43 -1.99 -15.17
N PRO A 123 18.17 -1.07 -15.81
CA PRO A 123 17.65 0.25 -16.15
C PRO A 123 16.35 0.18 -16.95
N GLY A 124 15.34 0.89 -16.46
CA GLY A 124 14.00 0.92 -17.05
C GLY A 124 13.10 -0.25 -16.72
N LEU A 125 13.56 -1.22 -15.91
CA LEU A 125 12.73 -2.34 -15.44
C LEU A 125 12.50 -2.25 -13.93
N GLU A 126 11.25 -2.35 -13.51
CA GLU A 126 10.84 -2.60 -12.15
C GLU A 126 10.02 -3.90 -12.11
N LEU A 127 10.41 -4.80 -11.22
CA LEU A 127 9.64 -5.98 -10.84
C LEU A 127 9.35 -5.87 -9.35
N ALA A 128 8.12 -6.11 -8.94
CA ALA A 128 7.80 -6.14 -7.53
C ALA A 128 6.81 -7.25 -7.19
N ALA A 129 6.88 -7.68 -5.95
CA ALA A 129 5.92 -8.58 -5.33
C ALA A 129 5.62 -8.09 -3.92
N SER A 130 4.35 -8.00 -3.58
CA SER A 130 3.90 -7.59 -2.26
C SER A 130 2.88 -8.56 -1.66
N VAL A 131 2.86 -8.64 -0.35
CA VAL A 131 1.88 -9.38 0.43
C VAL A 131 1.42 -8.54 1.61
N GLN A 132 0.13 -8.51 1.84
CA GLN A 132 -0.46 -7.95 3.06
C GLN A 132 -1.32 -9.02 3.71
N HIS A 133 -1.20 -9.17 5.03
CA HIS A 133 -1.98 -10.13 5.81
C HIS A 133 -2.54 -9.48 7.07
N GLN A 134 -3.79 -9.82 7.38
CA GLN A 134 -4.47 -9.43 8.61
C GLN A 134 -5.29 -10.61 9.13
N VAL A 135 -5.14 -10.89 10.42
CA VAL A 135 -5.78 -12.05 11.05
C VAL A 135 -7.29 -11.84 11.19
N ASP A 136 -7.69 -10.61 11.50
CA ASP A 136 -9.11 -10.26 11.59
C ASP A 136 -9.37 -8.85 11.05
N MET A 137 -9.96 -8.81 9.86
CA MET A 137 -10.35 -7.55 9.21
C MET A 137 -11.61 -6.93 9.82
N THR A 138 -12.36 -7.65 10.69
CA THR A 138 -13.48 -7.06 11.42
C THR A 138 -13.04 -6.29 12.67
N GLN A 139 -11.73 -6.28 12.96
CA GLN A 139 -11.14 -5.62 14.13
C GLN A 139 -11.77 -6.06 15.46
N GLY A 140 -12.25 -7.32 15.52
CA GLY A 140 -12.92 -7.89 16.69
C GLY A 140 -14.40 -7.53 16.84
N GLU A 141 -15.01 -6.82 15.88
CA GLU A 141 -16.44 -6.47 15.94
C GLU A 141 -17.35 -7.50 15.25
N GLY A 142 -16.78 -8.43 14.49
CA GLY A 142 -17.53 -9.51 13.88
C GLY A 142 -17.88 -10.62 14.88
N SER A 143 -18.93 -11.39 14.59
CA SER A 143 -19.25 -12.61 15.33
C SER A 143 -18.17 -13.70 15.18
N GLU A 144 -17.42 -13.62 14.09
CA GLU A 144 -16.27 -14.48 13.76
C GLU A 144 -15.16 -13.62 13.15
N ALA A 145 -13.92 -14.02 13.40
CA ALA A 145 -12.76 -13.36 12.80
C ALA A 145 -12.71 -13.64 11.29
N VAL A 146 -12.50 -12.61 10.50
CA VAL A 146 -12.35 -12.69 9.04
C VAL A 146 -10.91 -12.36 8.67
N SER A 147 -10.10 -13.38 8.43
CA SER A 147 -8.74 -13.19 7.98
C SER A 147 -8.69 -12.84 6.48
N GLY A 148 -7.72 -12.04 6.09
CA GLY A 148 -7.48 -11.72 4.69
C GLY A 148 -6.01 -11.68 4.35
N THR A 149 -5.71 -12.11 3.13
CA THR A 149 -4.37 -12.01 2.55
C THR A 149 -4.49 -11.47 1.12
N LEU A 150 -3.79 -10.38 0.87
CA LEU A 150 -3.67 -9.79 -0.46
C LEU A 150 -2.26 -10.07 -0.99
N PHE A 151 -2.20 -10.65 -2.18
CA PHE A 151 -0.97 -10.80 -2.94
C PHE A 151 -1.02 -9.92 -4.17
N GLU A 152 0.08 -9.30 -4.49
CA GLU A 152 0.21 -8.49 -5.68
C GLU A 152 1.60 -8.70 -6.29
N THR A 153 1.67 -8.73 -7.61
CA THR A 153 2.92 -8.71 -8.36
C THR A 153 2.76 -7.81 -9.57
N HIS A 154 3.80 -7.03 -9.86
CA HIS A 154 3.77 -6.18 -11.05
C HIS A 154 5.11 -6.10 -11.77
N ILE A 155 5.01 -5.70 -13.02
CA ILE A 155 6.11 -5.29 -13.87
C ILE A 155 5.84 -3.88 -14.41
N ALA A 156 6.82 -3.01 -14.31
CA ALA A 156 6.87 -1.76 -15.06
C ALA A 156 8.17 -1.74 -15.87
N TRP A 157 8.03 -1.51 -17.16
CA TRP A 157 9.16 -1.47 -18.07
C TRP A 157 9.07 -0.24 -18.96
N GLN A 158 10.18 0.46 -19.08
CA GLN A 158 10.33 1.62 -19.95
C GLN A 158 11.63 1.52 -20.73
N ARG A 159 11.54 1.67 -22.05
CA ARG A 159 12.70 1.77 -22.92
C ARG A 159 12.39 2.70 -24.08
N ASP A 160 13.22 3.71 -24.24
CA ASP A 160 13.02 4.78 -25.22
C ASP A 160 11.62 5.39 -25.06
N ASP A 161 10.81 5.38 -26.09
CA ASP A 161 9.44 5.91 -26.09
C ASP A 161 8.38 4.86 -25.69
N PHE A 162 8.78 3.64 -25.36
CA PHE A 162 7.86 2.57 -24.99
C PHE A 162 7.77 2.39 -23.49
N GLN A 163 6.54 2.27 -22.99
CA GLN A 163 6.24 1.92 -21.62
C GLN A 163 5.24 0.76 -21.57
N LEU A 164 5.52 -0.21 -20.71
CA LEU A 164 4.63 -1.32 -20.39
C LEU A 164 4.45 -1.40 -18.89
N ARG A 165 3.22 -1.54 -18.42
CA ARG A 165 2.90 -1.88 -17.04
C ARG A 165 1.89 -3.03 -17.03
N ALA A 166 2.12 -4.02 -16.17
CA ALA A 166 1.20 -5.12 -15.92
C ALA A 166 1.19 -5.46 -14.42
N LEU A 167 0.00 -5.82 -13.92
CA LEU A 167 -0.28 -6.10 -12.52
C LEU A 167 -1.27 -7.26 -12.44
#